data_f72b3d6f4e88fe96b9dc6b6239f66f31
#
_entry.id   f72b3d6f4e88fe96b9dc6b6239f66f31
#
_cell.length_a   1.000
_cell.length_b   1.000
_cell.length_c   1.000
_cell.angle_alpha   90.00
_cell.angle_beta   90.00
_cell.angle_gamma   90.00
#
_symmetry.space_group_name_H-M   'P 1'
#
loop_
_entity.id
_entity.type
_entity.pdbx_description
1 polymer ?
#
loop_
_entity_poly.entity_id
_entity_poly.type
_entity_poly.pdbx_seq_one_letter_code
_entity_poly.pdbx_strand_id
1 'polypeptide(L)'
;MIAFRLNGQATTYDGDPAVSLLSYLRNDRHLTAAKDGCSGQAACGACLVELNGKACLACSTPMSKVTDGDVVTLEGLPETLRRTLGMAFVNRGAVQCGFCTPGFLMRAKVLLQTNPNPTREEVVKAVRPHLCRCTGYVKLVDAILDAATLLPEGNIPEPDDNPRLGSGWPKYGGYERAVGTRPFVNDIDAPGMAHGAIVFSEHPRARVLAIHTDEAADMPGVVRILTADDIPGERVLGLYAKDWPVYIKVGEVTRYIGDALACVVAETEAEARAAAACVKVDYEVLTPLLDMEEAETSPIHIHENGNILLDKSIRRGEPVDEA
;
A
#
# COMPACT_ATOMS: atom_id res chain seq x y z
N MET A 1 13.90 18.64 -19.15
CA MET A 1 13.77 17.38 -19.94
C MET A 1 14.76 16.36 -19.41
N ILE A 2 14.29 15.18 -18.99
CA ILE A 2 15.08 14.04 -18.51
C ILE A 2 14.97 12.95 -19.55
N ALA A 3 16.07 12.56 -20.18
CA ALA A 3 16.13 11.48 -21.15
C ALA A 3 16.63 10.20 -20.48
N PHE A 4 16.00 9.05 -20.77
CA PHE A 4 16.36 7.74 -20.21
C PHE A 4 15.76 6.62 -21.09
N ARG A 5 16.03 5.37 -20.75
CA ARG A 5 15.38 4.21 -21.37
C ARG A 5 14.37 3.61 -20.40
N LEU A 6 13.19 3.27 -20.89
CA LEU A 6 12.17 2.55 -20.13
C LEU A 6 11.79 1.28 -20.88
N ASN A 7 12.05 0.14 -20.30
CA ASN A 7 11.77 -1.18 -20.89
C ASN A 7 12.36 -1.30 -22.30
N GLY A 8 13.61 -0.83 -22.49
CA GLY A 8 14.33 -0.84 -23.76
C GLY A 8 13.97 0.27 -24.74
N GLN A 9 12.96 1.12 -24.45
CA GLN A 9 12.53 2.23 -25.31
C GLN A 9 13.10 3.56 -24.84
N ALA A 10 13.60 4.38 -25.76
CA ALA A 10 14.02 5.75 -25.48
C ALA A 10 12.79 6.57 -25.02
N THR A 11 12.92 7.26 -23.92
CA THR A 11 11.82 7.96 -23.25
C THR A 11 12.32 9.31 -22.72
N THR A 12 11.45 10.32 -22.73
CA THR A 12 11.71 11.63 -22.14
C THR A 12 10.63 11.98 -21.11
N TYR A 13 11.03 12.75 -20.09
CA TYR A 13 10.14 13.29 -19.07
C TYR A 13 10.41 14.78 -18.90
N ASP A 14 9.36 15.60 -18.99
CA ASP A 14 9.43 17.06 -18.91
C ASP A 14 8.75 17.63 -17.64
N GLY A 15 8.22 16.78 -16.77
CA GLY A 15 7.60 17.17 -15.50
C GLY A 15 8.60 17.54 -14.41
N ASP A 16 8.11 17.68 -13.18
CA ASP A 16 8.91 17.99 -12.01
C ASP A 16 9.97 16.89 -11.75
N PRO A 17 11.27 17.21 -11.77
CA PRO A 17 12.34 16.25 -11.53
C PRO A 17 12.34 15.65 -10.11
N ALA A 18 11.60 16.22 -9.16
CA ALA A 18 11.45 15.72 -7.80
C ALA A 18 10.38 14.61 -7.68
N VAL A 19 9.48 14.49 -8.64
CA VAL A 19 8.48 13.42 -8.67
C VAL A 19 9.16 12.05 -8.61
N SER A 20 8.59 11.11 -7.84
CA SER A 20 9.15 9.78 -7.71
C SER A 20 9.00 8.98 -9.01
N LEU A 21 9.98 8.12 -9.30
CA LEU A 21 9.89 7.18 -10.43
C LEU A 21 8.62 6.32 -10.34
N LEU A 22 8.18 5.94 -9.12
CA LEU A 22 6.95 5.17 -8.94
C LEU A 22 5.72 5.94 -9.43
N SER A 23 5.58 7.21 -9.06
CA SER A 23 4.47 8.06 -9.52
C SER A 23 4.44 8.16 -11.04
N TYR A 24 5.58 8.44 -11.66
CA TYR A 24 5.72 8.47 -13.11
C TYR A 24 5.32 7.16 -13.78
N LEU A 25 5.83 6.01 -13.27
CA LEU A 25 5.52 4.70 -13.85
C LEU A 25 4.01 4.41 -13.78
N ARG A 26 3.37 4.71 -12.66
CA ARG A 26 1.96 4.37 -12.42
C ARG A 26 1.00 5.36 -13.10
N ASN A 27 1.23 6.66 -12.93
CA ASN A 27 0.27 7.69 -13.33
C ASN A 27 0.46 8.12 -14.78
N ASP A 28 1.72 8.28 -15.25
CA ASP A 28 1.99 8.77 -16.61
C ASP A 28 2.14 7.61 -17.60
N ARG A 29 2.62 6.44 -17.15
CA ARG A 29 2.92 5.31 -18.03
C ARG A 29 1.99 4.11 -17.85
N HIS A 30 1.10 4.14 -16.85
CA HIS A 30 0.16 3.07 -16.50
C HIS A 30 0.82 1.70 -16.31
N LEU A 31 2.11 1.69 -15.85
CA LEU A 31 2.86 0.50 -15.51
C LEU A 31 2.60 0.18 -14.03
N THR A 32 1.57 -0.62 -13.78
CA THR A 32 1.00 -0.81 -12.44
C THR A 32 1.53 -2.02 -11.69
N ALA A 33 2.44 -2.82 -12.26
CA ALA A 33 3.06 -3.94 -11.54
C ALA A 33 3.90 -3.45 -10.34
N ALA A 34 4.61 -2.32 -10.46
CA ALA A 34 5.21 -1.65 -9.32
C ALA A 34 4.12 -1.02 -8.43
N LYS A 35 4.07 -1.42 -7.14
CA LYS A 35 2.98 -1.03 -6.22
C LYS A 35 3.47 -0.06 -5.15
N ASP A 36 2.60 0.88 -4.74
CA ASP A 36 2.82 1.69 -3.55
C ASP A 36 2.20 1.00 -2.33
N GLY A 37 3.05 0.35 -1.53
CA GLY A 37 2.60 -0.38 -0.34
C GLY A 37 2.93 0.31 0.98
N CYS A 38 3.73 1.38 0.97
CA CYS A 38 4.16 2.10 2.17
C CYS A 38 4.16 3.63 2.00
N SER A 39 3.40 4.15 1.07
CA SER A 39 3.27 5.60 0.82
C SER A 39 4.62 6.31 0.71
N GLY A 40 5.54 5.75 -0.09
CA GLY A 40 6.85 6.34 -0.36
C GLY A 40 7.92 6.18 0.71
N GLN A 41 7.66 5.44 1.80
CA GLN A 41 8.60 5.28 2.93
C GLN A 41 9.81 4.38 2.63
N ALA A 42 9.92 3.81 1.43
CA ALA A 42 10.98 2.88 1.01
C ALA A 42 11.13 1.62 1.91
N ALA A 43 10.06 1.20 2.60
CA ALA A 43 10.09 0.17 3.63
C ALA A 43 9.58 -1.21 3.17
N CYS A 44 8.73 -1.27 2.12
CA CYS A 44 8.00 -2.51 1.79
C CYS A 44 8.54 -3.29 0.57
N GLY A 45 9.33 -2.69 -0.30
CA GLY A 45 9.88 -3.33 -1.49
C GLY A 45 8.90 -3.61 -2.64
N ALA A 46 7.58 -3.29 -2.49
CA ALA A 46 6.57 -3.58 -3.50
C ALA A 46 6.73 -2.76 -4.80
N CYS A 47 7.44 -1.64 -4.72
CA CYS A 47 7.74 -0.76 -5.86
C CYS A 47 9.09 -1.05 -6.53
N LEU A 48 9.70 -2.21 -6.26
CA LEU A 48 11.03 -2.50 -6.78
C LEU A 48 11.02 -2.66 -8.30
N VAL A 49 11.93 -1.93 -8.94
CA VAL A 49 12.28 -2.01 -10.36
C VAL A 49 13.79 -2.21 -10.50
N GLU A 50 14.26 -2.35 -11.72
CA GLU A 50 15.69 -2.31 -12.00
C GLU A 50 16.07 -0.95 -12.59
N LEU A 51 17.18 -0.40 -12.13
CA LEU A 51 17.82 0.78 -12.69
C LEU A 51 19.30 0.46 -12.94
N ASN A 52 19.74 0.52 -14.18
CA ASN A 52 21.11 0.24 -14.60
C ASN A 52 21.63 -1.12 -14.09
N GLY A 53 20.83 -2.18 -14.20
CA GLY A 53 21.16 -3.53 -13.78
C GLY A 53 21.07 -3.77 -12.26
N LYS A 54 20.61 -2.79 -11.46
CA LYS A 54 20.53 -2.90 -10.00
C LYS A 54 19.10 -2.73 -9.50
N ALA A 55 18.81 -3.40 -8.40
CA ALA A 55 17.51 -3.25 -7.71
C ALA A 55 17.34 -1.82 -7.15
N CYS A 56 16.23 -1.19 -7.48
CA CYS A 56 15.90 0.19 -7.14
C CYS A 56 14.48 0.28 -6.60
N LEU A 57 14.28 1.01 -5.50
CA LEU A 57 12.96 1.33 -4.97
C LEU A 57 12.42 2.58 -5.68
N ALA A 58 11.47 2.40 -6.58
CA ALA A 58 10.94 3.48 -7.40
C ALA A 58 10.28 4.60 -6.58
N CYS A 59 9.70 4.30 -5.41
CA CYS A 59 9.03 5.29 -4.57
C CYS A 59 10.00 6.34 -3.95
N SER A 60 11.26 5.96 -3.70
CA SER A 60 12.29 6.83 -3.14
C SER A 60 13.30 7.35 -4.16
N THR A 61 13.10 7.04 -5.44
CA THR A 61 13.98 7.46 -6.52
C THR A 61 13.28 8.60 -7.29
N PRO A 62 13.76 9.85 -7.18
CA PRO A 62 13.21 10.96 -7.96
C PRO A 62 13.59 10.83 -9.43
N MET A 63 12.78 11.39 -10.33
CA MET A 63 13.02 11.37 -11.77
C MET A 63 14.38 11.96 -12.16
N SER A 64 14.89 12.94 -11.42
CA SER A 64 16.24 13.49 -11.64
C SER A 64 17.37 12.44 -11.58
N LYS A 65 17.18 11.32 -10.86
CA LYS A 65 18.17 10.24 -10.74
C LYS A 65 18.12 9.21 -11.87
N VAL A 66 17.14 9.27 -12.75
CA VAL A 66 17.05 8.33 -13.89
C VAL A 66 17.61 8.89 -15.18
N THR A 67 18.18 10.09 -15.17
CA THR A 67 18.83 10.70 -16.35
C THR A 67 19.86 9.75 -16.94
N ASP A 68 19.80 9.52 -18.26
CA ASP A 68 20.65 8.58 -19.02
C ASP A 68 20.62 7.13 -18.49
N GLY A 69 19.67 6.82 -17.61
CA GLY A 69 19.50 5.50 -17.00
C GLY A 69 18.70 4.53 -17.86
N ASP A 70 18.81 3.25 -17.54
CA ASP A 70 17.99 2.17 -18.09
C ASP A 70 17.10 1.60 -17.00
N VAL A 71 15.80 1.89 -17.11
CA VAL A 71 14.76 1.45 -16.17
C VAL A 71 14.05 0.24 -16.76
N VAL A 72 14.03 -0.87 -16.02
CA VAL A 72 13.28 -2.07 -16.38
C VAL A 72 12.27 -2.40 -15.28
N THR A 73 11.00 -2.47 -15.68
CA THR A 73 9.89 -2.91 -14.83
C THR A 73 9.54 -4.37 -15.13
N LEU A 74 8.67 -4.97 -14.32
CA LEU A 74 8.23 -6.36 -14.55
C LEU A 74 7.54 -6.52 -15.91
N GLU A 75 6.81 -5.51 -16.36
CA GLU A 75 6.15 -5.49 -17.69
C GLU A 75 7.16 -5.51 -18.83
N GLY A 76 8.34 -4.96 -18.62
CA GLY A 76 9.42 -4.90 -19.63
C GLY A 76 10.31 -6.14 -19.70
N LEU A 77 10.10 -7.12 -18.83
CA LEU A 77 10.87 -8.37 -18.90
C LEU A 77 10.46 -9.20 -20.12
N PRO A 78 11.43 -9.94 -20.74
CA PRO A 78 11.10 -10.93 -21.75
C PRO A 78 10.02 -11.89 -21.26
N GLU A 79 9.06 -12.24 -22.13
CA GLU A 79 7.89 -13.06 -21.76
C GLU A 79 8.31 -14.38 -21.09
N THR A 80 9.31 -15.07 -21.65
CA THR A 80 9.82 -16.33 -21.09
C THR A 80 10.31 -16.16 -19.66
N LEU A 81 11.11 -15.11 -19.39
CA LEU A 81 11.64 -14.82 -18.05
C LEU A 81 10.51 -14.50 -17.07
N ARG A 82 9.60 -13.60 -17.46
CA ARG A 82 8.43 -13.20 -16.66
C ARG A 82 7.55 -14.40 -16.34
N ARG A 83 7.28 -15.27 -17.34
CA ARG A 83 6.48 -16.48 -17.19
C ARG A 83 7.16 -17.49 -16.24
N THR A 84 8.46 -17.76 -16.42
CA THR A 84 9.18 -18.70 -15.54
C THR A 84 9.15 -18.23 -14.09
N LEU A 85 9.49 -16.96 -13.82
CA LEU A 85 9.43 -16.38 -12.48
C LEU A 85 8.02 -16.46 -11.90
N GLY A 86 7.01 -16.02 -12.66
CA GLY A 86 5.61 -16.02 -12.21
C GLY A 86 5.11 -17.43 -11.90
N MET A 87 5.38 -18.41 -12.76
CA MET A 87 4.93 -19.79 -12.57
C MET A 87 5.65 -20.49 -11.43
N ALA A 88 6.93 -20.24 -11.20
CA ALA A 88 7.64 -20.76 -10.02
C ALA A 88 6.94 -20.33 -8.72
N PHE A 89 6.51 -19.06 -8.64
CA PHE A 89 5.76 -18.56 -7.49
C PHE A 89 4.36 -19.18 -7.37
N VAL A 90 3.65 -19.35 -8.47
CA VAL A 90 2.31 -19.95 -8.49
C VAL A 90 2.37 -21.40 -8.05
N ASN A 91 3.28 -22.20 -8.61
CA ASN A 91 3.40 -23.63 -8.34
C ASN A 91 3.81 -23.92 -6.90
N ARG A 92 4.61 -23.06 -6.28
CA ARG A 92 4.94 -23.15 -4.84
C ARG A 92 3.83 -22.63 -3.92
N GLY A 93 2.75 -22.02 -4.46
CA GLY A 93 1.74 -21.35 -3.66
C GLY A 93 2.29 -20.14 -2.92
N ALA A 94 3.28 -19.47 -3.52
CA ALA A 94 3.93 -18.26 -3.01
C ALA A 94 3.13 -16.97 -3.33
N VAL A 95 1.95 -17.10 -3.93
CA VAL A 95 1.06 -15.99 -4.29
C VAL A 95 -0.24 -16.12 -3.52
N GLN A 96 -0.55 -15.13 -2.67
CA GLN A 96 -1.87 -15.02 -2.03
C GLN A 96 -2.61 -13.79 -2.55
N CYS A 97 -2.52 -12.61 -1.93
CA CYS A 97 -3.13 -11.41 -2.50
C CYS A 97 -2.42 -10.96 -3.79
N GLY A 98 -1.10 -11.19 -3.91
CA GLY A 98 -0.29 -10.85 -5.07
C GLY A 98 0.27 -9.43 -5.06
N PHE A 99 -0.10 -8.58 -4.10
CA PHE A 99 0.28 -7.17 -4.08
C PHE A 99 1.80 -6.96 -4.05
N CYS A 100 2.52 -7.71 -3.22
CA CYS A 100 3.98 -7.61 -3.10
C CYS A 100 4.72 -8.45 -4.16
N THR A 101 4.05 -9.36 -4.85
CA THR A 101 4.69 -10.38 -5.69
C THR A 101 5.50 -9.79 -6.84
N PRO A 102 5.02 -8.78 -7.60
CA PRO A 102 5.82 -8.14 -8.64
C PRO A 102 7.18 -7.64 -8.14
N GLY A 103 7.22 -7.02 -6.96
CA GLY A 103 8.47 -6.58 -6.32
C GLY A 103 9.40 -7.75 -5.99
N PHE A 104 8.86 -8.89 -5.52
CA PHE A 104 9.65 -10.11 -5.29
C PHE A 104 10.18 -10.70 -6.60
N LEU A 105 9.39 -10.71 -7.67
CA LEU A 105 9.83 -11.19 -8.99
C LEU A 105 10.99 -10.33 -9.53
N MET A 106 10.90 -9.01 -9.41
CA MET A 106 11.98 -8.10 -9.78
C MET A 106 13.22 -8.30 -8.91
N ARG A 107 13.06 -8.56 -7.61
CA ARG A 107 14.16 -8.91 -6.71
C ARG A 107 14.82 -10.23 -7.11
N ALA A 108 14.02 -11.26 -7.40
CA ALA A 108 14.52 -12.54 -7.88
C ALA A 108 15.30 -12.39 -9.19
N LYS A 109 14.75 -11.63 -10.16
CA LYS A 109 15.43 -11.34 -11.44
C LYS A 109 16.82 -10.72 -11.22
N VAL A 110 16.93 -9.68 -10.41
CA VAL A 110 18.22 -9.01 -10.17
C VAL A 110 19.18 -9.92 -9.41
N LEU A 111 18.71 -10.71 -8.45
CA LEU A 111 19.53 -11.69 -7.74
C LEU A 111 20.08 -12.74 -8.71
N LEU A 112 19.20 -13.38 -9.48
CA LEU A 112 19.56 -14.50 -10.37
C LEU A 112 20.42 -14.06 -11.55
N GLN A 113 20.37 -12.81 -11.94
CA GLN A 113 21.25 -12.23 -12.95
C GLN A 113 22.72 -12.16 -12.45
N THR A 114 22.94 -11.90 -11.17
CA THR A 114 24.28 -11.76 -10.57
C THR A 114 24.76 -13.05 -9.91
N ASN A 115 23.84 -13.87 -9.41
CA ASN A 115 24.10 -15.18 -8.80
C ASN A 115 23.05 -16.19 -9.31
N PRO A 116 23.36 -16.93 -10.38
CA PRO A 116 22.40 -17.87 -10.98
C PRO A 116 22.04 -19.08 -10.09
N ASN A 117 22.91 -19.41 -9.12
CA ASN A 117 22.72 -20.55 -8.21
C ASN A 117 22.83 -20.10 -6.76
N PRO A 118 21.87 -19.29 -6.26
CA PRO A 118 21.95 -18.77 -4.90
C PRO A 118 21.67 -19.85 -3.86
N THR A 119 22.36 -19.76 -2.74
CA THR A 119 22.00 -20.54 -1.54
C THR A 119 20.70 -20.00 -0.94
N ARG A 120 20.08 -20.80 -0.08
CA ARG A 120 18.88 -20.39 0.65
C ARG A 120 19.11 -19.11 1.48
N GLU A 121 20.26 -19.03 2.15
CA GLU A 121 20.65 -17.88 2.96
C GLU A 121 20.80 -16.61 2.11
N GLU A 122 21.36 -16.72 0.93
CA GLU A 122 21.48 -15.59 -0.01
C GLU A 122 20.11 -15.11 -0.51
N VAL A 123 19.20 -16.03 -0.80
CA VAL A 123 17.81 -15.68 -1.16
C VAL A 123 17.11 -14.99 0.02
N VAL A 124 17.20 -15.54 1.23
CA VAL A 124 16.64 -14.93 2.44
C VAL A 124 17.19 -13.52 2.65
N LYS A 125 18.49 -13.33 2.51
CA LYS A 125 19.14 -12.01 2.61
C LYS A 125 18.62 -11.05 1.54
N ALA A 126 18.45 -11.51 0.30
CA ALA A 126 17.97 -10.68 -0.80
C ALA A 126 16.53 -10.20 -0.60
N VAL A 127 15.64 -11.06 -0.05
CA VAL A 127 14.23 -10.72 0.15
C VAL A 127 13.92 -10.04 1.48
N ARG A 128 14.88 -9.99 2.40
CA ARG A 128 14.72 -9.37 3.73
C ARG A 128 14.14 -7.94 3.71
N PRO A 129 14.49 -7.07 2.73
CA PRO A 129 13.90 -5.72 2.64
C PRO A 129 12.47 -5.69 2.10
N HIS A 130 11.88 -6.84 1.75
CA HIS A 130 10.53 -6.92 1.22
C HIS A 130 9.52 -7.32 2.29
N LEU A 131 8.36 -6.66 2.29
CA LEU A 131 7.26 -6.96 3.20
C LEU A 131 6.20 -7.79 2.49
N CYS A 132 5.86 -8.94 3.07
CA CYS A 132 4.69 -9.73 2.71
C CYS A 132 3.87 -10.04 3.95
N ARG A 133 2.58 -9.68 3.95
CA ARG A 133 1.67 -9.94 5.08
C ARG A 133 1.01 -11.32 5.02
N CYS A 134 1.05 -11.99 3.86
CA CYS A 134 0.21 -13.16 3.59
C CYS A 134 0.94 -14.50 3.71
N THR A 135 2.18 -14.62 3.16
CA THR A 135 2.79 -15.92 2.80
C THR A 135 3.68 -16.51 3.89
N GLY A 136 4.18 -15.72 4.84
CA GLY A 136 5.17 -16.18 5.83
C GLY A 136 6.56 -16.45 5.24
N TYR A 137 6.83 -16.03 4.00
CA TYR A 137 8.13 -16.04 3.28
C TYR A 137 8.68 -17.40 2.84
N VAL A 138 8.45 -18.51 3.54
CA VAL A 138 9.08 -19.81 3.21
C VAL A 138 8.87 -20.18 1.75
N LYS A 139 7.61 -20.13 1.29
CA LYS A 139 7.28 -20.44 -0.10
C LYS A 139 7.84 -19.44 -1.12
N LEU A 140 8.00 -18.16 -0.73
CA LEU A 140 8.66 -17.15 -1.58
C LEU A 140 10.12 -17.49 -1.82
N VAL A 141 10.84 -17.90 -0.77
CA VAL A 141 12.24 -18.34 -0.85
C VAL A 141 12.36 -19.59 -1.72
N ASP A 142 11.50 -20.61 -1.49
CA ASP A 142 11.48 -21.83 -2.28
C ASP A 142 11.21 -21.56 -3.76
N ALA A 143 10.27 -20.65 -4.07
CA ALA A 143 9.93 -20.27 -5.44
C ALA A 143 11.11 -19.60 -6.17
N ILE A 144 11.92 -18.79 -5.48
CA ILE A 144 13.12 -18.18 -6.08
C ILE A 144 14.19 -19.23 -6.35
N LEU A 145 14.37 -20.22 -5.46
CA LEU A 145 15.29 -21.34 -5.69
C LEU A 145 14.84 -22.21 -6.86
N ASP A 146 13.53 -22.49 -6.98
CA ASP A 146 12.99 -23.19 -8.15
C ASP A 146 13.22 -22.40 -9.43
N ALA A 147 12.98 -21.08 -9.43
CA ALA A 147 13.23 -20.23 -10.58
C ALA A 147 14.70 -20.26 -11.02
N ALA A 148 15.65 -20.34 -10.07
CA ALA A 148 17.08 -20.48 -10.37
C ALA A 148 17.37 -21.76 -11.18
N THR A 149 16.67 -22.86 -10.87
CA THR A 149 16.82 -24.15 -11.59
C THR A 149 16.10 -24.12 -12.96
N LEU A 150 14.92 -23.52 -13.01
CA LEU A 150 14.08 -23.54 -14.22
C LEU A 150 14.56 -22.60 -15.34
N LEU A 151 15.17 -21.46 -14.97
CA LEU A 151 15.61 -20.45 -15.95
C LEU A 151 16.65 -20.99 -16.94
N PRO A 152 17.72 -21.72 -16.52
CA PRO A 152 18.68 -22.31 -17.44
C PRO A 152 18.09 -23.41 -18.33
N GLU A 153 17.13 -24.17 -17.81
CA GLU A 153 16.51 -25.29 -18.53
C GLU A 153 15.52 -24.81 -19.61
N GLY A 154 15.06 -23.55 -19.52
CA GLY A 154 14.01 -23.02 -20.39
C GLY A 154 12.67 -23.74 -20.24
N ASN A 155 12.53 -24.56 -19.21
CA ASN A 155 11.34 -25.34 -18.93
C ASN A 155 10.42 -24.56 -17.96
N ILE A 156 9.21 -24.27 -18.43
CA ILE A 156 8.19 -23.59 -17.62
C ILE A 156 7.22 -24.67 -17.16
N PRO A 157 7.21 -25.04 -15.87
CA PRO A 157 6.29 -26.05 -15.39
C PRO A 157 4.86 -25.52 -15.48
N GLU A 158 4.02 -26.21 -16.24
CA GLU A 158 2.58 -25.97 -16.23
C GLU A 158 2.00 -26.49 -14.90
N PRO A 159 0.93 -25.86 -14.39
CA PRO A 159 0.23 -26.35 -13.21
C PRO A 159 -0.32 -27.78 -13.45
N ASP A 160 -0.33 -28.60 -12.41
CA ASP A 160 -1.08 -29.88 -12.44
C ASP A 160 -2.58 -29.54 -12.54
N ASP A 161 -3.20 -29.81 -13.67
CA ASP A 161 -4.62 -29.57 -13.95
C ASP A 161 -5.52 -30.76 -13.58
N ASN A 162 -4.94 -31.83 -13.02
CA ASN A 162 -5.68 -32.99 -12.54
C ASN A 162 -6.02 -32.87 -11.04
N PRO A 163 -7.21 -32.35 -10.67
CA PRO A 163 -7.58 -32.10 -9.29
C PRO A 163 -7.79 -33.42 -8.53
N ARG A 164 -6.96 -33.66 -7.52
CA ARG A 164 -7.08 -34.79 -6.59
C ARG A 164 -6.71 -34.37 -5.19
N LEU A 165 -7.18 -35.13 -4.19
CA LEU A 165 -6.77 -34.90 -2.81
C LEU A 165 -5.25 -34.99 -2.67
N GLY A 166 -4.65 -33.95 -2.07
CA GLY A 166 -3.20 -33.84 -1.89
C GLY A 166 -2.43 -33.27 -3.09
N SER A 167 -3.09 -32.95 -4.23
CA SER A 167 -2.42 -32.23 -5.32
C SER A 167 -2.24 -30.76 -4.97
N GLY A 168 -1.13 -30.18 -5.44
CA GLY A 168 -0.84 -28.75 -5.30
C GLY A 168 -1.59 -27.91 -6.32
N TRP A 169 -2.92 -27.75 -6.14
CA TRP A 169 -3.71 -26.97 -7.07
C TRP A 169 -3.31 -25.48 -7.07
N PRO A 170 -3.05 -24.87 -8.22
CA PRO A 170 -2.66 -23.48 -8.29
C PRO A 170 -3.83 -22.56 -7.92
N LYS A 171 -3.50 -21.41 -7.31
CA LYS A 171 -4.49 -20.38 -6.99
C LYS A 171 -5.13 -19.84 -8.26
N TYR A 172 -6.45 -19.74 -8.27
CA TYR A 172 -7.21 -19.09 -9.35
C TYR A 172 -6.74 -17.65 -9.59
N GLY A 173 -6.37 -17.32 -10.82
CA GLY A 173 -5.78 -16.04 -11.21
C GLY A 173 -4.44 -15.77 -10.51
N GLY A 174 -3.69 -16.82 -10.16
CA GLY A 174 -2.43 -16.71 -9.44
C GLY A 174 -1.32 -16.11 -10.30
N TYR A 175 -1.27 -16.46 -11.57
CA TYR A 175 -0.26 -15.94 -12.50
C TYR A 175 -0.44 -14.44 -12.73
N GLU A 176 -1.65 -13.99 -13.05
CA GLU A 176 -1.97 -12.58 -13.28
C GLU A 176 -1.68 -11.72 -12.03
N ARG A 177 -1.89 -12.29 -10.83
CA ARG A 177 -1.50 -11.64 -9.58
C ARG A 177 0.02 -11.58 -9.41
N ALA A 178 0.71 -12.67 -9.77
CA ALA A 178 2.17 -12.73 -9.65
C ALA A 178 2.85 -11.70 -10.54
N VAL A 179 2.41 -11.59 -11.80
CA VAL A 179 3.02 -10.67 -12.78
C VAL A 179 2.40 -9.26 -12.76
N GLY A 180 1.44 -9.01 -11.88
CA GLY A 180 0.85 -7.67 -11.67
C GLY A 180 -0.14 -7.23 -12.74
N THR A 181 -0.60 -8.12 -13.63
CA THR A 181 -1.60 -7.80 -14.66
C THR A 181 -3.03 -7.81 -14.14
N ARG A 182 -3.28 -8.40 -12.95
CA ARG A 182 -4.58 -8.30 -12.29
C ARG A 182 -4.68 -6.97 -11.52
N PRO A 183 -5.61 -6.08 -11.89
CA PRO A 183 -5.73 -4.79 -11.23
C PRO A 183 -6.22 -4.95 -9.78
N PHE A 184 -5.74 -4.09 -8.91
CA PHE A 184 -6.32 -3.78 -7.60
C PHE A 184 -7.25 -2.58 -7.74
N VAL A 185 -8.05 -2.30 -6.72
CA VAL A 185 -9.02 -1.19 -6.76
C VAL A 185 -8.36 0.15 -7.13
N ASN A 186 -7.18 0.41 -6.58
CA ASN A 186 -6.41 1.64 -6.87
C ASN A 186 -5.65 1.63 -8.22
N ASP A 187 -5.78 0.57 -9.01
CA ASP A 187 -5.26 0.51 -10.38
C ASP A 187 -6.40 0.70 -11.42
N ILE A 188 -7.64 0.92 -10.97
CA ILE A 188 -8.83 1.00 -11.83
C ILE A 188 -9.19 2.46 -12.04
N ASP A 189 -9.15 2.89 -13.29
CA ASP A 189 -9.64 4.19 -13.72
C ASP A 189 -10.99 4.04 -14.43
N ALA A 190 -11.91 4.96 -14.18
CA ALA A 190 -13.20 5.04 -14.87
C ALA A 190 -13.34 6.40 -15.57
N PRO A 191 -13.95 6.46 -16.76
CA PRO A 191 -14.19 7.73 -17.42
C PRO A 191 -15.00 8.69 -16.54
N GLY A 192 -14.48 9.90 -16.30
CA GLY A 192 -15.10 10.90 -15.43
C GLY A 192 -15.00 10.59 -13.93
N MET A 193 -14.11 9.68 -13.53
CA MET A 193 -13.86 9.40 -12.11
C MET A 193 -13.31 10.65 -11.41
N ALA A 194 -13.89 10.97 -10.26
CA ALA A 194 -13.39 12.00 -9.37
C ALA A 194 -12.52 11.36 -8.26
N HIS A 195 -11.58 12.13 -7.74
CA HIS A 195 -10.63 11.72 -6.72
C HIS A 195 -10.90 12.42 -5.39
N GLY A 196 -10.83 11.69 -4.28
CA GLY A 196 -11.04 12.23 -2.95
C GLY A 196 -9.75 12.28 -2.13
N ALA A 197 -9.52 13.38 -1.41
CA ALA A 197 -8.46 13.50 -0.42
C ALA A 197 -9.07 13.90 0.94
N ILE A 198 -8.74 13.13 1.98
CA ILE A 198 -9.26 13.36 3.33
C ILE A 198 -8.39 14.38 4.06
N VAL A 199 -9.04 15.32 4.74
CA VAL A 199 -8.42 16.23 5.71
C VAL A 199 -8.53 15.57 7.09
N PHE A 200 -7.38 15.29 7.69
CA PHE A 200 -7.31 14.64 9.00
C PHE A 200 -7.00 15.65 10.11
N SER A 201 -7.38 15.31 11.34
CA SER A 201 -6.97 16.06 12.52
C SER A 201 -5.45 15.97 12.72
N GLU A 202 -4.83 17.13 13.03
CA GLU A 202 -3.40 17.23 13.39
C GLU A 202 -3.16 16.98 14.88
N HIS A 203 -4.22 16.99 15.70
CA HIS A 203 -4.15 16.85 17.13
C HIS A 203 -4.79 15.56 17.63
N PRO A 204 -4.16 14.85 18.59
CA PRO A 204 -4.71 13.62 19.15
C PRO A 204 -5.99 13.86 19.97
N ARG A 205 -6.18 15.08 20.52
CA ARG A 205 -7.40 15.51 21.17
C ARG A 205 -7.55 17.02 21.10
N ALA A 206 -8.56 17.46 20.36
CA ALA A 206 -8.88 18.88 20.22
C ALA A 206 -10.36 19.07 19.90
N ARG A 207 -10.96 20.16 20.37
CA ARG A 207 -12.28 20.59 19.91
C ARG A 207 -12.12 21.32 18.60
N VAL A 208 -12.88 20.91 17.59
CA VAL A 208 -12.92 21.59 16.29
C VAL A 208 -13.80 22.83 16.43
N LEU A 209 -13.20 24.00 16.27
CA LEU A 209 -13.91 25.30 16.38
C LEU A 209 -14.46 25.77 15.05
N ALA A 210 -13.69 25.59 13.97
CA ALA A 210 -14.08 25.92 12.60
C ALA A 210 -13.32 25.07 11.59
N ILE A 211 -13.91 24.84 10.40
CA ILE A 211 -13.28 24.24 9.24
C ILE A 211 -13.44 25.22 8.09
N HIS A 212 -12.32 25.82 7.62
CA HIS A 212 -12.30 26.83 6.56
C HIS A 212 -12.00 26.14 5.22
N THR A 213 -12.95 26.11 4.34
CA THR A 213 -12.90 25.40 3.05
C THR A 213 -12.85 26.32 1.84
N ASP A 214 -13.01 27.64 2.01
CA ASP A 214 -13.18 28.60 0.90
C ASP A 214 -11.95 28.60 -0.04
N GLU A 215 -10.72 28.69 0.52
CA GLU A 215 -9.48 28.68 -0.24
C GLU A 215 -9.33 27.38 -1.05
N ALA A 216 -9.68 26.25 -0.46
CA ALA A 216 -9.62 24.96 -1.12
C ALA A 216 -10.71 24.81 -2.20
N ALA A 217 -11.91 25.37 -1.98
CA ALA A 217 -13.02 25.29 -2.91
C ALA A 217 -12.77 26.09 -4.21
N ASP A 218 -11.99 27.18 -4.10
CA ASP A 218 -11.63 28.05 -5.23
C ASP A 218 -10.46 27.48 -6.08
N MET A 219 -9.85 26.37 -5.67
CA MET A 219 -8.73 25.78 -6.42
C MET A 219 -9.21 25.10 -7.72
N PRO A 220 -8.38 25.18 -8.79
CA PRO A 220 -8.70 24.51 -10.05
C PRO A 220 -8.93 23.01 -9.87
N GLY A 221 -9.89 22.46 -10.60
CA GLY A 221 -10.21 21.04 -10.59
C GLY A 221 -11.02 20.56 -9.38
N VAL A 222 -11.24 21.41 -8.35
CA VAL A 222 -12.07 21.04 -7.20
C VAL A 222 -13.54 20.99 -7.59
N VAL A 223 -14.17 19.85 -7.35
CA VAL A 223 -15.57 19.58 -7.67
C VAL A 223 -16.45 19.86 -6.45
N ARG A 224 -16.03 19.41 -5.26
CA ARG A 224 -16.81 19.56 -4.01
C ARG A 224 -15.95 19.30 -2.79
N ILE A 225 -16.32 19.93 -1.66
CA ILE A 225 -15.78 19.60 -0.34
C ILE A 225 -16.93 19.08 0.51
N LEU A 226 -16.71 17.92 1.11
CA LEU A 226 -17.68 17.22 1.96
C LEU A 226 -17.23 17.32 3.41
N THR A 227 -18.17 17.59 4.32
CA THR A 227 -17.96 17.66 5.76
C THR A 227 -18.97 16.76 6.50
N ALA A 228 -18.96 16.81 7.81
CA ALA A 228 -19.93 16.07 8.64
C ALA A 228 -21.40 16.39 8.29
N ASP A 229 -21.69 17.61 7.82
CA ASP A 229 -23.04 18.06 7.49
C ASP A 229 -23.54 17.52 6.15
N ASP A 230 -22.64 16.99 5.31
CA ASP A 230 -22.98 16.38 4.02
C ASP A 230 -23.35 14.89 4.12
N ILE A 231 -23.21 14.27 5.29
CA ILE A 231 -23.53 12.84 5.48
C ILE A 231 -25.04 12.64 5.50
N PRO A 232 -25.64 11.96 4.51
CA PRO A 232 -27.09 11.86 4.38
C PRO A 232 -27.74 10.84 5.32
N GLY A 233 -26.94 10.02 5.99
CA GLY A 233 -27.39 8.93 6.86
C GLY A 233 -26.81 8.99 8.26
N GLU A 234 -26.62 7.83 8.86
CA GLU A 234 -26.02 7.71 10.19
C GLU A 234 -24.52 8.08 10.12
N ARG A 235 -24.13 9.14 10.80
CA ARG A 235 -22.75 9.64 10.80
C ARG A 235 -21.87 8.91 11.80
N VAL A 236 -22.43 8.37 12.87
CA VAL A 236 -21.67 7.68 13.92
C VAL A 236 -21.87 6.18 13.78
N LEU A 237 -20.77 5.49 13.48
CA LEU A 237 -20.71 4.05 13.24
C LEU A 237 -20.05 3.33 14.39
N GLY A 238 -20.06 2.00 14.39
CA GLY A 238 -19.35 1.16 15.35
C GLY A 238 -19.81 -0.27 15.30
N LEU A 239 -18.92 -1.18 15.70
CA LEU A 239 -19.16 -2.62 15.71
C LEU A 239 -19.76 -3.10 17.05
N TYR A 240 -19.20 -2.62 18.17
CA TYR A 240 -19.65 -2.93 19.54
C TYR A 240 -20.38 -1.76 20.18
N ALA A 241 -19.86 -0.55 20.00
CA ALA A 241 -20.45 0.70 20.40
C ALA A 241 -20.53 1.62 19.20
N LYS A 242 -21.64 2.39 19.08
CA LYS A 242 -21.80 3.40 18.04
C LYS A 242 -21.13 4.68 18.52
N ASP A 243 -19.82 4.75 18.36
CA ASP A 243 -19.01 5.84 18.87
C ASP A 243 -17.93 6.33 17.90
N TRP A 244 -17.95 5.85 16.64
CA TRP A 244 -17.00 6.25 15.62
C TRP A 244 -17.67 7.17 14.59
N PRO A 245 -17.48 8.50 14.68
CA PRO A 245 -17.96 9.43 13.67
C PRO A 245 -17.17 9.30 12.37
N VAL A 246 -17.87 9.28 11.23
CA VAL A 246 -17.26 9.26 9.89
C VAL A 246 -16.46 10.54 9.66
N TYR A 247 -17.03 11.69 10.02
CA TYR A 247 -16.37 12.98 10.12
C TYR A 247 -16.67 13.60 11.48
N ILE A 248 -15.66 14.26 12.05
CA ILE A 248 -15.84 15.09 13.25
C ILE A 248 -16.52 16.39 12.84
N LYS A 249 -17.60 16.73 13.52
CA LYS A 249 -18.36 17.97 13.29
C LYS A 249 -17.73 19.13 14.06
N VAL A 250 -17.92 20.36 13.55
CA VAL A 250 -17.61 21.58 14.30
C VAL A 250 -18.32 21.55 15.66
N GLY A 251 -17.58 21.80 16.73
CA GLY A 251 -17.99 21.69 18.14
C GLY A 251 -17.66 20.35 18.80
N GLU A 252 -17.41 19.28 18.03
CA GLU A 252 -17.00 17.98 18.56
C GLU A 252 -15.49 17.91 18.86
N VAL A 253 -15.10 16.90 19.60
CA VAL A 253 -13.71 16.66 20.02
C VAL A 253 -13.14 15.48 19.24
N THR A 254 -11.95 15.67 18.66
CA THR A 254 -11.16 14.60 18.03
C THR A 254 -10.64 13.63 19.07
N ARG A 255 -10.44 12.38 18.71
CA ARG A 255 -10.07 11.28 19.61
C ARG A 255 -8.70 10.71 19.32
N TYR A 256 -8.16 10.96 18.10
CA TYR A 256 -6.81 10.56 17.69
C TYR A 256 -6.34 11.41 16.50
N ILE A 257 -5.04 11.39 16.23
CA ILE A 257 -4.48 11.94 14.98
C ILE A 257 -4.97 11.06 13.83
N GLY A 258 -5.69 11.67 12.89
CA GLY A 258 -6.28 10.94 11.77
C GLY A 258 -7.81 10.83 11.83
N ASP A 259 -8.47 11.41 12.85
CA ASP A 259 -9.90 11.67 12.74
C ASP A 259 -10.19 12.53 11.50
N ALA A 260 -11.13 12.09 10.67
CA ALA A 260 -11.48 12.79 9.44
C ALA A 260 -12.36 14.02 9.73
N LEU A 261 -12.04 15.13 9.08
CA LEU A 261 -12.72 16.41 9.25
C LEU A 261 -13.49 16.83 7.99
N ALA A 262 -12.88 16.59 6.82
CA ALA A 262 -13.46 16.88 5.52
C ALA A 262 -12.88 15.95 4.44
N CYS A 263 -13.53 15.91 3.28
CA CYS A 263 -13.02 15.28 2.06
C CYS A 263 -13.10 16.29 0.91
N VAL A 264 -11.96 16.57 0.30
CA VAL A 264 -11.92 17.36 -0.93
C VAL A 264 -12.02 16.42 -2.11
N VAL A 265 -12.97 16.67 -2.99
CA VAL A 265 -13.20 15.93 -4.24
C VAL A 265 -12.75 16.79 -5.41
N ALA A 266 -11.88 16.29 -6.27
CA ALA A 266 -11.36 16.99 -7.44
C ALA A 266 -11.28 16.08 -8.67
N GLU A 267 -10.96 16.66 -9.83
CA GLU A 267 -10.85 15.94 -11.11
C GLU A 267 -9.65 15.00 -11.14
N THR A 268 -8.56 15.34 -10.42
CA THR A 268 -7.35 14.50 -10.31
C THR A 268 -6.95 14.30 -8.84
N GLU A 269 -6.22 13.22 -8.58
CA GLU A 269 -5.68 12.95 -7.24
C GLU A 269 -4.73 14.05 -6.76
N ALA A 270 -3.91 14.62 -7.66
CA ALA A 270 -2.98 15.69 -7.34
C ALA A 270 -3.72 16.97 -6.91
N GLU A 271 -4.77 17.36 -7.62
CA GLU A 271 -5.61 18.51 -7.28
C GLU A 271 -6.35 18.29 -5.96
N ALA A 272 -6.93 17.10 -5.75
CA ALA A 272 -7.61 16.77 -4.49
C ALA A 272 -6.66 16.90 -3.29
N ARG A 273 -5.43 16.37 -3.39
CA ARG A 273 -4.41 16.45 -2.33
C ARG A 273 -3.92 17.88 -2.11
N ALA A 274 -3.68 18.64 -3.19
CA ALA A 274 -3.24 20.03 -3.08
C ALA A 274 -4.32 20.89 -2.41
N ALA A 275 -5.58 20.73 -2.80
CA ALA A 275 -6.69 21.45 -2.20
C ALA A 275 -6.97 21.00 -0.75
N ALA A 276 -6.84 19.72 -0.43
CA ALA A 276 -6.97 19.25 0.95
C ALA A 276 -5.93 19.88 1.90
N ALA A 277 -4.73 20.15 1.40
CA ALA A 277 -3.68 20.84 2.16
C ALA A 277 -3.98 22.34 2.40
N CYS A 278 -4.91 22.95 1.65
CA CYS A 278 -5.35 24.33 1.83
C CYS A 278 -6.51 24.47 2.82
N VAL A 279 -7.15 23.38 3.23
CA VAL A 279 -8.19 23.41 4.25
C VAL A 279 -7.56 23.72 5.60
N LYS A 280 -8.03 24.80 6.24
CA LYS A 280 -7.56 25.25 7.55
C LYS A 280 -8.58 24.90 8.62
N VAL A 281 -8.11 24.49 9.78
CA VAL A 281 -8.97 24.10 10.90
C VAL A 281 -8.54 24.84 12.16
N ASP A 282 -9.50 25.47 12.83
CA ASP A 282 -9.29 26.09 14.12
C ASP A 282 -9.57 25.08 15.24
N TYR A 283 -8.65 24.97 16.18
CA TYR A 283 -8.74 24.02 17.27
C TYR A 283 -8.60 24.68 18.65
N GLU A 284 -9.39 24.18 19.60
CA GLU A 284 -9.05 24.25 21.03
C GLU A 284 -8.32 22.95 21.39
N VAL A 285 -6.99 23.01 21.55
CA VAL A 285 -6.18 21.83 21.86
C VAL A 285 -6.43 21.41 23.30
N LEU A 286 -6.76 20.13 23.50
CA LEU A 286 -7.09 19.55 24.80
C LEU A 286 -5.99 18.55 25.22
N THR A 287 -5.92 18.26 26.52
CA THR A 287 -5.00 17.24 27.05
C THR A 287 -5.34 15.87 26.48
N PRO A 288 -4.44 15.21 25.72
CA PRO A 288 -4.68 13.86 25.20
C PRO A 288 -4.42 12.81 26.29
N LEU A 289 -4.97 11.61 26.10
CA LEU A 289 -4.57 10.40 26.83
C LEU A 289 -3.73 9.54 25.88
N LEU A 290 -2.44 9.39 26.19
CA LEU A 290 -1.47 8.72 25.31
C LEU A 290 -0.95 7.41 25.94
N ASP A 291 -1.25 7.18 27.20
CA ASP A 291 -0.86 5.98 27.93
C ASP A 291 -2.08 5.16 28.32
N MET A 292 -1.99 3.84 28.18
CA MET A 292 -3.10 2.92 28.40
C MET A 292 -3.44 2.77 29.89
N GLU A 293 -2.43 2.74 30.76
CA GLU A 293 -2.61 2.60 32.20
C GLU A 293 -3.17 3.89 32.81
N GLU A 294 -2.69 5.04 32.34
CA GLU A 294 -3.24 6.35 32.69
C GLU A 294 -4.69 6.48 32.25
N ALA A 295 -5.03 6.00 31.05
CA ALA A 295 -6.38 6.11 30.50
C ALA A 295 -7.41 5.32 31.31
N GLU A 296 -7.04 4.16 31.89
CA GLU A 296 -7.92 3.33 32.70
C GLU A 296 -8.49 4.07 33.91
N THR A 297 -7.68 4.88 34.56
CA THR A 297 -8.03 5.58 35.82
C THR A 297 -8.30 7.09 35.63
N SER A 298 -8.13 7.60 34.41
CA SER A 298 -8.27 9.01 34.10
C SER A 298 -9.71 9.52 34.28
N PRO A 299 -9.87 10.73 34.85
CA PRO A 299 -11.17 11.41 34.85
C PRO A 299 -11.57 11.92 33.45
N ILE A 300 -10.64 11.93 32.49
CA ILE A 300 -10.89 12.30 31.11
C ILE A 300 -11.43 11.06 30.39
N HIS A 301 -12.67 11.11 29.92
CA HIS A 301 -13.27 10.06 29.10
C HIS A 301 -13.17 10.43 27.63
N ILE A 302 -12.61 9.52 26.82
CA ILE A 302 -12.56 9.67 25.36
C ILE A 302 -13.87 9.25 24.72
N HIS A 303 -14.52 8.24 25.26
CA HIS A 303 -15.84 7.74 24.86
C HIS A 303 -16.87 7.97 25.96
N GLU A 304 -18.15 8.01 25.61
CA GLU A 304 -19.25 8.28 26.55
C GLU A 304 -19.29 7.29 27.74
N ASN A 305 -18.92 6.04 27.47
CA ASN A 305 -18.89 4.96 28.46
C ASN A 305 -17.54 4.80 29.17
N GLY A 306 -16.63 5.77 29.03
CA GLY A 306 -15.29 5.74 29.58
C GLY A 306 -14.23 5.25 28.59
N ASN A 307 -13.06 4.84 29.11
CA ASN A 307 -11.91 4.47 28.30
C ASN A 307 -11.70 2.96 28.18
N ILE A 308 -12.51 2.15 28.88
CA ILE A 308 -12.46 0.69 28.83
C ILE A 308 -13.53 0.18 27.87
N LEU A 309 -13.13 -0.35 26.73
CA LEU A 309 -14.06 -0.90 25.74
C LEU A 309 -14.73 -2.18 26.24
N LEU A 310 -13.95 -3.06 26.84
CA LEU A 310 -14.42 -4.38 27.25
C LEU A 310 -13.55 -4.94 28.38
N ASP A 311 -14.20 -5.30 29.49
CA ASP A 311 -13.61 -6.12 30.52
C ASP A 311 -14.36 -7.46 30.58
N LYS A 312 -13.67 -8.56 30.30
CA LYS A 312 -14.22 -9.92 30.35
C LYS A 312 -13.30 -10.85 31.10
N SER A 313 -13.83 -11.51 32.13
CA SER A 313 -13.16 -12.63 32.76
C SER A 313 -13.84 -13.96 32.36
N ILE A 314 -13.04 -14.94 31.99
CA ILE A 314 -13.49 -16.32 31.77
C ILE A 314 -12.93 -17.15 32.95
N ARG A 315 -13.83 -17.68 33.77
CA ARG A 315 -13.47 -18.57 34.89
C ARG A 315 -14.01 -19.96 34.59
N ARG A 316 -13.14 -20.97 34.63
CA ARG A 316 -13.48 -22.37 34.44
C ARG A 316 -12.64 -23.23 35.38
N GLY A 317 -13.27 -24.10 36.17
CA GLY A 317 -12.60 -24.90 37.18
C GLY A 317 -12.54 -24.20 38.53
N GLU A 318 -11.69 -24.70 39.42
CA GLU A 318 -11.45 -24.13 40.75
C GLU A 318 -10.64 -22.83 40.68
N PRO A 319 -10.80 -21.91 41.66
CA PRO A 319 -9.98 -20.70 41.72
C PRO A 319 -8.49 -21.06 41.81
N VAL A 320 -7.65 -20.32 41.10
CA VAL A 320 -6.19 -20.55 41.01
C VAL A 320 -5.55 -20.44 42.40
N ASP A 321 -6.11 -19.61 43.29
CA ASP A 321 -5.60 -19.39 44.64
C ASP A 321 -5.96 -20.55 45.61
N GLU A 322 -6.82 -21.50 45.20
CA GLU A 322 -7.23 -22.67 45.96
C GLU A 322 -6.66 -23.98 45.40
N ALA A 323 -5.93 -23.92 44.27
CA ALA A 323 -5.27 -25.04 43.61
C ALA A 323 -3.78 -25.08 43.96
#